data_7fea75d3e6ba669dfe87b2aa71156344
#
_entry.id   7fea75d3e6ba669dfe87b2aa71156344
#
_cell.length_a   1.000
_cell.length_b   1.000
_cell.length_c   1.000
_cell.angle_alpha   90.00
_cell.angle_beta   90.00
_cell.angle_gamma   90.00
#
_symmetry.space_group_name_H-M   'P 1'
#
loop_
_entity.id
_entity.type
_entity.pdbx_description
1 polymer ?
#
loop_
_entity_poly.entity_id
_entity_poly.type
_entity_poly.pdbx_seq_one_letter_code
_entity_poly.pdbx_strand_id
1 'polypeptide(L)'
;MNRFFSVADIDDLDLVVKEALSIKADPYRWRELGKNKTLGLVFLNPSLRTRLSTQKAAMSLGMDVMVINMDKEGWALETRDGVIMNGTTVEHIREAAAVMGQYCDILGLRSFPSLKDKEADYTEELFNKFMKFCGVPVVSLESATRHPLQSLTDLITIMEHKTVAQPKVVLAWAPHVKALPQAVPNSFSEWMCAAQEQKLVDFTIVHPNGYELDKGFTQGAKIAYDLEDALKDADFVYVKNWSSYEDYGQVPSVKGDWLMTNEKLRVTNNAAVMHCLPVRRDLELSSEILDGPNSLVVKEAGNRVWAAQVVLKRMLENLK
;
A
#
# COMPACT_ATOMS: atom_id res chain seq x y z
N MET A 1 -18.87 4.09 -1.77
CA MET A 1 -17.75 3.34 -1.14
C MET A 1 -17.68 3.71 0.34
N ASN A 2 -17.85 2.74 1.25
CA ASN A 2 -17.82 2.99 2.70
C ASN A 2 -16.50 2.57 3.36
N ARG A 3 -15.68 1.83 2.64
CA ARG A 3 -14.33 1.46 3.04
C ARG A 3 -13.43 1.34 1.81
N PHE A 4 -12.13 1.48 2.05
CA PHE A 4 -11.08 1.12 1.11
C PHE A 4 -9.96 0.42 1.85
N PHE A 5 -9.91 -0.90 1.77
CA PHE A 5 -9.03 -1.77 2.53
C PHE A 5 -8.28 -2.79 1.67
N SER A 6 -8.90 -3.26 0.59
CA SER A 6 -8.34 -4.28 -0.30
C SER A 6 -8.76 -4.03 -1.76
N VAL A 7 -8.24 -4.82 -2.67
CA VAL A 7 -8.66 -4.80 -4.08
C VAL A 7 -10.15 -5.14 -4.25
N ALA A 8 -10.71 -5.95 -3.34
CA ALA A 8 -12.12 -6.33 -3.38
C ALA A 8 -13.11 -5.16 -3.15
N ASP A 9 -12.61 -3.99 -2.73
CA ASP A 9 -13.43 -2.79 -2.63
C ASP A 9 -13.53 -2.02 -3.97
N ILE A 10 -12.95 -2.55 -5.06
CA ILE A 10 -12.97 -2.02 -6.43
C ILE A 10 -13.42 -3.11 -7.40
N ASP A 11 -14.53 -2.90 -8.08
CA ASP A 11 -15.07 -3.87 -9.03
C ASP A 11 -14.33 -3.86 -10.38
N ASP A 12 -13.95 -2.68 -10.87
CA ASP A 12 -13.31 -2.46 -12.18
C ASP A 12 -12.02 -1.67 -12.01
N LEU A 13 -10.88 -2.36 -12.19
CA LEU A 13 -9.55 -1.78 -12.03
C LEU A 13 -9.17 -0.84 -13.17
N ASP A 14 -9.57 -1.14 -14.40
CA ASP A 14 -9.31 -0.27 -15.54
C ASP A 14 -10.06 1.06 -15.41
N LEU A 15 -11.31 0.98 -14.96
CA LEU A 15 -12.13 2.17 -14.72
C LEU A 15 -11.54 3.07 -13.64
N VAL A 16 -11.14 2.51 -12.48
CA VAL A 16 -10.57 3.34 -11.40
C VAL A 16 -9.24 3.97 -11.79
N VAL A 17 -8.42 3.28 -12.59
CA VAL A 17 -7.17 3.83 -13.13
C VAL A 17 -7.46 4.98 -14.09
N LYS A 18 -8.39 4.82 -15.04
CA LYS A 18 -8.81 5.88 -15.96
C LYS A 18 -9.34 7.10 -15.22
N GLU A 19 -10.13 6.88 -14.18
CA GLU A 19 -10.63 7.95 -13.33
C GLU A 19 -9.49 8.68 -12.61
N ALA A 20 -8.53 7.95 -12.03
CA ALA A 20 -7.36 8.55 -11.38
C ALA A 20 -6.50 9.38 -12.35
N LEU A 21 -6.30 8.89 -13.58
CA LEU A 21 -5.58 9.62 -14.63
C LEU A 21 -6.35 10.87 -15.11
N SER A 22 -7.68 10.80 -15.18
CA SER A 22 -8.53 11.97 -15.44
C SER A 22 -8.41 13.01 -14.31
N ILE A 23 -8.37 12.58 -13.05
CA ILE A 23 -8.11 13.44 -11.90
C ILE A 23 -6.71 14.07 -11.98
N LYS A 24 -5.70 13.31 -12.39
CA LYS A 24 -4.34 13.81 -12.59
C LYS A 24 -4.29 14.95 -13.63
N ALA A 25 -5.09 14.84 -14.69
CA ALA A 25 -5.17 15.86 -15.75
C ALA A 25 -5.89 17.14 -15.29
N ASP A 26 -6.87 17.05 -14.40
CA ASP A 26 -7.59 18.20 -13.83
C ASP A 26 -7.87 17.96 -12.33
N PRO A 27 -6.88 18.21 -11.45
CA PRO A 27 -6.95 17.86 -10.03
C PRO A 27 -8.03 18.58 -9.21
N TYR A 28 -8.49 19.74 -9.69
CA TYR A 28 -9.42 20.58 -8.95
C TYR A 28 -10.86 20.51 -9.46
N ARG A 29 -11.13 19.73 -10.49
CA ARG A 29 -12.46 19.60 -11.12
C ARG A 29 -13.56 19.26 -10.10
N TRP A 30 -13.25 18.45 -9.08
CA TRP A 30 -14.21 18.00 -8.08
C TRP A 30 -14.07 18.69 -6.73
N ARG A 31 -13.49 19.89 -6.69
CA ARG A 31 -13.20 20.61 -5.44
C ARG A 31 -14.43 20.89 -4.58
N GLU A 32 -15.59 21.06 -5.19
CA GLU A 32 -16.83 21.31 -4.45
C GLU A 32 -17.38 20.08 -3.71
N LEU A 33 -16.90 18.85 -4.01
CA LEU A 33 -17.35 17.65 -3.32
C LEU A 33 -16.95 17.61 -1.85
N GLY A 34 -15.77 18.13 -1.54
CA GLY A 34 -15.22 18.14 -0.19
C GLY A 34 -15.57 19.37 0.64
N LYS A 35 -16.35 20.30 0.11
CA LYS A 35 -16.73 21.52 0.82
C LYS A 35 -17.46 21.21 2.14
N ASN A 36 -16.99 21.79 3.23
CA ASN A 36 -17.47 21.54 4.59
C ASN A 36 -17.34 20.06 5.03
N LYS A 37 -16.42 19.30 4.44
CA LYS A 37 -16.10 17.92 4.78
C LYS A 37 -14.70 17.84 5.38
N THR A 38 -14.54 17.03 6.40
CA THR A 38 -13.27 16.85 7.11
C THR A 38 -12.75 15.43 6.93
N LEU A 39 -11.48 15.31 6.51
CA LEU A 39 -10.74 14.05 6.55
C LEU A 39 -9.89 13.99 7.82
N GLY A 40 -10.11 12.99 8.66
CA GLY A 40 -9.23 12.67 9.78
C GLY A 40 -8.18 11.65 9.35
N LEU A 41 -6.90 11.95 9.58
CA LEU A 41 -5.79 11.04 9.31
C LEU A 41 -5.15 10.59 10.63
N VAL A 42 -5.37 9.33 11.00
CA VAL A 42 -4.93 8.74 12.26
C VAL A 42 -3.69 7.87 12.01
N PHE A 43 -2.56 8.27 12.57
CA PHE A 43 -1.28 7.57 12.43
C PHE A 43 -0.86 6.96 13.77
N LEU A 44 -0.82 5.63 13.83
CA LEU A 44 -0.20 4.88 14.93
C LEU A 44 1.29 4.64 14.68
N ASN A 45 1.74 4.86 13.43
CA ASN A 45 3.14 4.74 13.03
C ASN A 45 3.52 5.90 12.09
N PRO A 46 4.75 6.39 12.15
CA PRO A 46 5.20 7.50 11.32
C PRO A 46 5.05 7.24 9.81
N SER A 47 4.71 8.29 9.06
CA SER A 47 4.72 8.25 7.60
C SER A 47 4.98 9.63 7.01
N LEU A 48 5.87 9.70 6.03
CA LEU A 48 6.12 10.91 5.26
C LEU A 48 5.19 10.99 4.04
N ARG A 49 5.32 10.03 3.14
CA ARG A 49 4.64 10.05 1.82
C ARG A 49 3.14 9.91 1.93
N THR A 50 2.65 8.91 2.68
CA THR A 50 1.21 8.71 2.89
C THR A 50 0.56 9.96 3.48
N ARG A 51 1.21 10.57 4.50
CA ARG A 51 0.72 11.79 5.13
C ARG A 51 0.58 12.93 4.13
N LEU A 52 1.65 13.24 3.39
CA LEU A 52 1.65 14.37 2.46
C LEU A 52 0.74 14.14 1.25
N SER A 53 0.77 12.95 0.64
CA SER A 53 -0.04 12.65 -0.53
C SER A 53 -1.54 12.64 -0.24
N THR A 54 -1.95 12.05 0.90
CA THR A 54 -3.37 11.98 1.25
C THR A 54 -3.92 13.34 1.67
N GLN A 55 -3.13 14.15 2.41
CA GLN A 55 -3.51 15.54 2.69
C GLN A 55 -3.68 16.34 1.38
N LYS A 56 -2.69 16.25 0.47
CA LYS A 56 -2.78 16.96 -0.82
C LYS A 56 -4.00 16.52 -1.62
N ALA A 57 -4.31 15.23 -1.66
CA ALA A 57 -5.50 14.70 -2.32
C ALA A 57 -6.81 15.28 -1.75
N ALA A 58 -6.96 15.27 -0.42
CA ALA A 58 -8.13 15.82 0.27
C ALA A 58 -8.30 17.33 0.02
N MET A 59 -7.21 18.10 0.15
CA MET A 59 -7.21 19.55 -0.12
C MET A 59 -7.58 19.86 -1.58
N SER A 60 -7.19 19.01 -2.54
CA SER A 60 -7.57 19.18 -3.94
C SER A 60 -9.06 18.96 -4.18
N LEU A 61 -9.70 18.13 -3.36
CA LEU A 61 -11.16 17.92 -3.34
C LEU A 61 -11.92 18.97 -2.54
N GLY A 62 -11.22 19.90 -1.85
CA GLY A 62 -11.81 20.96 -1.03
C GLY A 62 -12.15 20.54 0.40
N MET A 63 -11.62 19.40 0.87
CA MET A 63 -11.79 18.97 2.26
C MET A 63 -10.85 19.70 3.21
N ASP A 64 -11.29 19.90 4.44
CA ASP A 64 -10.41 20.17 5.57
C ASP A 64 -9.72 18.88 6.03
N VAL A 65 -8.52 19.00 6.63
CA VAL A 65 -7.75 17.83 7.06
C VAL A 65 -7.27 17.98 8.50
N MET A 66 -7.61 17.01 9.34
CA MET A 66 -7.07 16.85 10.69
C MET A 66 -6.08 15.67 10.71
N VAL A 67 -4.89 15.87 11.27
CA VAL A 67 -3.87 14.83 11.37
C VAL A 67 -3.54 14.56 12.81
N ILE A 68 -3.65 13.30 13.23
CA ILE A 68 -3.43 12.84 14.61
C ILE A 68 -2.31 11.80 14.59
N ASN A 69 -1.21 12.06 15.32
CA ASN A 69 -0.13 11.11 15.53
C ASN A 69 -0.30 10.47 16.91
N MET A 70 -0.96 9.32 16.96
CA MET A 70 -1.29 8.64 18.22
C MET A 70 -0.06 8.24 19.05
N ASP A 71 1.07 8.00 18.39
CA ASP A 71 2.34 7.65 19.03
C ASP A 71 2.99 8.82 19.81
N LYS A 72 2.59 10.07 19.52
CA LYS A 72 3.21 11.28 20.09
C LYS A 72 2.22 12.26 20.72
N GLU A 73 1.02 12.36 20.16
CA GLU A 73 -0.01 13.36 20.50
C GLU A 73 -1.20 12.72 21.23
N GLY A 74 -1.31 11.38 21.16
CA GLY A 74 -2.37 10.61 21.77
C GLY A 74 -1.89 9.76 22.94
N TRP A 75 -2.63 8.74 23.22
CA TRP A 75 -2.36 7.73 24.26
C TRP A 75 -2.58 6.32 23.75
N ALA A 76 -2.13 5.33 24.54
CA ALA A 76 -2.30 3.92 24.19
C ALA A 76 -3.77 3.51 24.26
N LEU A 77 -4.27 2.95 23.16
CA LEU A 77 -5.63 2.43 23.06
C LEU A 77 -5.71 0.98 23.55
N GLU A 78 -6.76 0.67 24.26
CA GLU A 78 -7.14 -0.70 24.59
C GLU A 78 -8.02 -1.26 23.46
N THR A 79 -7.62 -2.41 22.91
CA THR A 79 -8.37 -3.07 21.83
C THR A 79 -9.14 -4.31 22.30
N ARG A 80 -8.76 -4.91 23.44
CA ARG A 80 -9.35 -6.16 23.94
C ARG A 80 -10.71 -5.92 24.60
N ASP A 81 -11.69 -6.69 24.19
CA ASP A 81 -13.03 -6.62 24.78
C ASP A 81 -13.08 -7.24 26.19
N GLY A 82 -13.89 -6.66 27.07
CA GLY A 82 -14.17 -7.19 28.41
C GLY A 82 -13.05 -7.05 29.44
N VAL A 83 -12.00 -6.31 29.14
CA VAL A 83 -10.90 -6.07 30.10
C VAL A 83 -11.26 -4.98 31.11
N ILE A 84 -10.74 -5.10 32.33
CA ILE A 84 -10.72 -4.02 33.31
C ILE A 84 -9.53 -3.14 32.98
N MET A 85 -9.77 -1.88 32.60
CA MET A 85 -8.73 -0.93 32.17
C MET A 85 -7.96 -0.32 33.37
N ASN A 86 -7.26 -1.18 34.12
CA ASN A 86 -6.42 -0.79 35.27
C ASN A 86 -4.92 -0.85 34.98
N GLY A 87 -4.55 -0.94 33.69
CA GLY A 87 -3.17 -0.98 33.19
C GLY A 87 -2.68 0.35 32.63
N THR A 88 -1.90 0.28 31.55
CA THR A 88 -1.27 1.43 30.91
C THR A 88 -2.07 2.04 29.75
N THR A 89 -3.10 1.36 29.26
CA THR A 89 -4.01 1.86 28.23
C THR A 89 -4.98 2.88 28.86
N VAL A 90 -5.23 3.99 28.16
CA VAL A 90 -5.99 5.14 28.70
C VAL A 90 -7.43 5.15 28.21
N GLU A 91 -7.68 4.73 26.97
CA GLU A 91 -8.99 4.77 26.35
C GLU A 91 -9.23 3.51 25.54
N HIS A 92 -10.48 3.02 25.51
CA HIS A 92 -10.83 1.88 24.69
C HIS A 92 -11.13 2.32 23.25
N ILE A 93 -10.78 1.48 22.28
CA ILE A 93 -10.97 1.78 20.85
C ILE A 93 -12.43 2.08 20.47
N ARG A 94 -13.39 1.56 21.22
CA ARG A 94 -14.83 1.82 20.98
C ARG A 94 -15.17 3.29 21.12
N GLU A 95 -14.71 3.91 22.21
CA GLU A 95 -14.95 5.32 22.49
C GLU A 95 -14.08 6.19 21.56
N ALA A 96 -12.79 5.90 21.45
CA ALA A 96 -11.87 6.67 20.63
C ALA A 96 -12.32 6.74 19.17
N ALA A 97 -12.62 5.59 18.53
CA ALA A 97 -13.07 5.56 17.14
C ALA A 97 -14.43 6.27 16.94
N ALA A 98 -15.38 6.03 17.86
CA ALA A 98 -16.71 6.66 17.79
C ALA A 98 -16.63 8.19 17.91
N VAL A 99 -15.78 8.72 18.80
CA VAL A 99 -15.55 10.16 18.97
C VAL A 99 -14.87 10.76 17.75
N MET A 100 -13.84 10.11 17.18
CA MET A 100 -13.19 10.58 15.95
C MET A 100 -14.18 10.67 14.79
N GLY A 101 -15.12 9.74 14.70
CA GLY A 101 -16.21 9.76 13.71
C GLY A 101 -17.23 10.89 13.89
N GLN A 102 -17.31 11.51 15.08
CA GLN A 102 -18.14 12.72 15.27
C GLN A 102 -17.45 13.99 14.72
N TYR A 103 -16.14 13.98 14.59
CA TYR A 103 -15.37 15.14 14.14
C TYR A 103 -14.97 15.09 12.67
N CYS A 104 -15.09 13.94 12.05
CA CYS A 104 -14.63 13.73 10.68
C CYS A 104 -15.72 13.06 9.84
N ASP A 105 -15.78 13.39 8.55
CA ASP A 105 -16.70 12.75 7.58
C ASP A 105 -16.08 11.48 6.98
N ILE A 106 -14.77 11.41 6.90
CA ILE A 106 -14.00 10.25 6.44
C ILE A 106 -12.78 10.11 7.36
N LEU A 107 -12.39 8.88 7.68
CA LEU A 107 -11.19 8.59 8.47
C LEU A 107 -10.18 7.76 7.66
N GLY A 108 -8.92 8.15 7.71
CA GLY A 108 -7.79 7.37 7.25
C GLY A 108 -7.02 6.80 8.43
N LEU A 109 -6.77 5.48 8.44
CA LEU A 109 -6.06 4.81 9.53
C LEU A 109 -4.78 4.14 9.02
N ARG A 110 -3.66 4.37 9.73
CA ARG A 110 -2.39 3.69 9.53
C ARG A 110 -1.95 2.95 10.79
N SER A 111 -1.74 1.65 10.66
CA SER A 111 -1.20 0.80 11.73
C SER A 111 -0.28 -0.26 11.15
N PHE A 112 0.84 -0.53 11.82
CA PHE A 112 1.77 -1.58 11.41
C PHE A 112 1.52 -2.88 12.19
N PRO A 113 1.96 -4.03 11.63
CA PRO A 113 2.00 -5.28 12.38
C PRO A 113 3.03 -5.20 13.52
N SER A 114 2.83 -6.02 14.52
CA SER A 114 3.80 -6.20 15.61
C SER A 114 5.08 -6.91 15.13
N LEU A 115 4.97 -7.74 14.10
CA LEU A 115 5.98 -8.70 13.61
C LEU A 115 6.42 -9.71 14.68
N LYS A 116 5.58 -9.97 15.68
CA LYS A 116 5.83 -10.91 16.78
C LYS A 116 4.82 -12.04 16.82
N ASP A 117 3.57 -11.74 16.54
CA ASP A 117 2.46 -12.68 16.55
C ASP A 117 1.74 -12.60 15.18
N LYS A 118 2.03 -13.60 14.33
CA LYS A 118 1.47 -13.67 12.98
C LYS A 118 -0.05 -13.77 12.99
N GLU A 119 -0.60 -14.60 13.85
CA GLU A 119 -2.05 -14.82 13.90
C GLU A 119 -2.76 -13.52 14.33
N ALA A 120 -2.28 -12.87 15.38
CA ALA A 120 -2.84 -11.61 15.84
C ALA A 120 -2.74 -10.51 14.76
N ASP A 121 -1.58 -10.34 14.13
CA ASP A 121 -1.38 -9.33 13.08
C ASP A 121 -2.30 -9.58 11.87
N TYR A 122 -2.48 -10.85 11.45
CA TYR A 122 -3.32 -11.22 10.31
C TYR A 122 -4.82 -11.18 10.59
N THR A 123 -5.27 -11.07 11.85
CA THR A 123 -6.68 -10.78 12.18
C THR A 123 -7.09 -9.36 11.81
N GLU A 124 -6.14 -8.44 11.65
CA GLU A 124 -6.41 -7.00 11.45
C GLU A 124 -7.32 -6.40 12.53
N GLU A 125 -7.18 -6.90 13.77
CA GLU A 125 -8.13 -6.61 14.87
C GLU A 125 -8.33 -5.12 15.09
N LEU A 126 -7.23 -4.35 15.15
CA LEU A 126 -7.29 -2.91 15.38
C LEU A 126 -8.05 -2.20 14.25
N PHE A 127 -7.74 -2.53 13.00
CA PHE A 127 -8.39 -1.92 11.84
C PHE A 127 -9.88 -2.28 11.78
N ASN A 128 -10.21 -3.55 11.99
CA ASN A 128 -11.58 -4.03 11.99
C ASN A 128 -12.43 -3.39 13.10
N LYS A 129 -11.88 -3.26 14.31
CA LYS A 129 -12.56 -2.58 15.42
C LYS A 129 -12.74 -1.09 15.15
N PHE A 130 -11.73 -0.43 14.58
CA PHE A 130 -11.82 0.97 14.23
C PHE A 130 -12.94 1.22 13.20
N MET A 131 -12.98 0.44 12.12
CA MET A 131 -14.06 0.49 11.12
C MET A 131 -15.45 0.23 11.73
N LYS A 132 -15.53 -0.71 12.68
CA LYS A 132 -16.79 -1.10 13.31
C LYS A 132 -17.39 0.03 14.15
N PHE A 133 -16.56 0.84 14.81
CA PHE A 133 -17.02 1.79 15.82
C PHE A 133 -17.00 3.25 15.37
N CYS A 134 -16.26 3.62 14.34
CA CYS A 134 -16.14 5.03 13.95
C CYS A 134 -17.40 5.63 13.30
N GLY A 135 -18.26 4.82 12.70
CA GLY A 135 -19.54 5.28 12.12
C GLY A 135 -19.42 6.08 10.81
N VAL A 136 -18.21 6.27 10.28
CA VAL A 136 -17.93 6.98 9.02
C VAL A 136 -17.09 6.11 8.08
N PRO A 137 -17.00 6.41 6.77
CA PRO A 137 -16.14 5.69 5.85
C PRO A 137 -14.66 5.71 6.28
N VAL A 138 -13.97 4.58 6.04
CA VAL A 138 -12.56 4.42 6.43
C VAL A 138 -11.70 4.05 5.24
N VAL A 139 -10.56 4.75 5.10
CA VAL A 139 -9.48 4.44 4.16
C VAL A 139 -8.31 3.78 4.91
N SER A 140 -7.89 2.60 4.49
CA SER A 140 -6.62 2.05 4.95
C SER A 140 -5.45 2.82 4.34
N LEU A 141 -4.70 3.50 5.17
CA LEU A 141 -3.45 4.17 4.79
C LEU A 141 -2.27 3.18 4.76
N GLU A 142 -2.34 2.15 5.52
CA GLU A 142 -1.57 0.90 5.62
C GLU A 142 -2.04 0.17 6.87
N SER A 143 -2.19 -1.15 6.76
CA SER A 143 -2.55 -2.02 7.89
C SER A 143 -1.46 -3.07 8.14
N ALA A 144 -1.74 -4.02 9.00
CA ALA A 144 -0.79 -5.10 9.28
C ALA A 144 -0.47 -5.94 8.05
N THR A 145 -1.46 -6.18 7.19
CA THR A 145 -1.32 -7.08 6.03
C THR A 145 -1.45 -6.39 4.67
N ARG A 146 -1.95 -5.14 4.60
CA ARG A 146 -2.27 -4.45 3.34
C ARG A 146 -1.84 -2.99 3.29
N HIS A 147 -1.53 -2.52 2.08
CA HIS A 147 -1.33 -1.10 1.77
C HIS A 147 -2.06 -0.72 0.46
N PRO A 148 -3.42 -0.70 0.46
CA PRO A 148 -4.20 -0.63 -0.77
C PRO A 148 -3.99 0.65 -1.57
N LEU A 149 -3.80 1.82 -0.91
CA LEU A 149 -3.47 3.06 -1.62
C LEU A 149 -2.12 3.00 -2.33
N GLN A 150 -1.14 2.25 -1.81
CA GLN A 150 0.12 2.02 -2.51
C GLN A 150 -0.12 1.15 -3.75
N SER A 151 -0.82 0.04 -3.61
CA SER A 151 -1.03 -0.88 -4.73
C SER A 151 -1.89 -0.29 -5.84
N LEU A 152 -2.88 0.55 -5.50
CA LEU A 152 -3.58 1.36 -6.50
C LEU A 152 -2.64 2.35 -7.19
N THR A 153 -1.73 2.98 -6.45
CA THR A 153 -0.68 3.86 -6.99
C THR A 153 0.20 3.12 -7.99
N ASP A 154 0.61 1.90 -7.63
CA ASP A 154 1.48 1.05 -8.44
C ASP A 154 0.78 0.66 -9.74
N LEU A 155 -0.49 0.25 -9.67
CA LEU A 155 -1.28 -0.07 -10.85
C LEU A 155 -1.48 1.17 -11.75
N ILE A 156 -1.80 2.34 -11.19
CA ILE A 156 -1.89 3.61 -11.95
C ILE A 156 -0.57 3.87 -12.67
N THR A 157 0.57 3.67 -12.00
CA THR A 157 1.89 3.92 -12.57
C THR A 157 2.21 2.96 -13.70
N ILE A 158 1.92 1.67 -13.54
CA ILE A 158 2.07 0.65 -14.59
C ILE A 158 1.20 1.02 -15.80
N MET A 159 -0.08 1.30 -15.58
CA MET A 159 -1.02 1.61 -16.66
C MET A 159 -0.71 2.92 -17.39
N GLU A 160 -0.12 3.90 -16.70
CA GLU A 160 0.32 5.17 -17.28
C GLU A 160 1.58 5.01 -18.16
N HIS A 161 2.47 4.07 -17.83
CA HIS A 161 3.78 3.95 -18.48
C HIS A 161 3.91 2.69 -19.36
N LYS A 162 2.90 1.81 -19.40
CA LYS A 162 2.95 0.61 -20.24
C LYS A 162 3.00 0.95 -21.73
N THR A 163 3.77 0.18 -22.47
CA THR A 163 3.91 0.28 -23.92
C THR A 163 3.22 -0.84 -24.67
N VAL A 164 2.80 -1.88 -23.96
CA VAL A 164 2.09 -3.06 -24.51
C VAL A 164 0.73 -3.23 -23.79
N ALA A 165 -0.18 -3.95 -24.41
CA ALA A 165 -1.54 -4.09 -23.88
C ALA A 165 -1.55 -4.76 -22.51
N GLN A 166 -0.78 -5.84 -22.34
CA GLN A 166 -0.66 -6.65 -21.12
C GLN A 166 0.82 -6.80 -20.77
N PRO A 167 1.42 -5.83 -20.01
CA PRO A 167 2.82 -5.88 -19.66
C PRO A 167 3.12 -6.99 -18.67
N LYS A 168 4.32 -7.57 -18.78
CA LYS A 168 4.87 -8.49 -17.79
C LYS A 168 5.39 -7.69 -16.59
N VAL A 169 4.80 -7.93 -15.44
CA VAL A 169 5.14 -7.28 -14.16
C VAL A 169 5.77 -8.31 -13.22
N VAL A 170 6.95 -8.01 -12.71
CA VAL A 170 7.66 -8.87 -11.77
C VAL A 170 7.80 -8.18 -10.41
N LEU A 171 7.26 -8.80 -9.36
CA LEU A 171 7.57 -8.44 -7.98
C LEU A 171 8.83 -9.20 -7.57
N ALA A 172 9.92 -8.49 -7.35
CA ALA A 172 11.22 -9.07 -6.96
C ALA A 172 11.54 -8.76 -5.49
N TRP A 173 11.78 -9.80 -4.71
CA TRP A 173 12.32 -9.64 -3.35
C TRP A 173 13.71 -9.02 -3.38
N ALA A 174 14.03 -8.21 -2.38
CA ALA A 174 15.35 -7.62 -2.19
C ALA A 174 15.80 -7.70 -0.72
N PRO A 175 17.12 -7.76 -0.44
CA PRO A 175 17.64 -7.84 0.92
C PRO A 175 17.39 -6.55 1.72
N HIS A 176 17.35 -6.69 3.06
CA HIS A 176 17.24 -5.56 3.97
C HIS A 176 17.93 -5.87 5.31
N VAL A 177 18.31 -4.82 6.06
CA VAL A 177 19.03 -4.93 7.34
C VAL A 177 18.18 -5.34 8.53
N LYS A 178 16.84 -5.34 8.37
CA LYS A 178 15.88 -5.73 9.41
C LYS A 178 14.62 -6.29 8.79
N ALA A 179 13.83 -7.01 9.57
CA ALA A 179 12.51 -7.45 9.15
C ALA A 179 11.61 -6.28 8.80
N LEU A 180 10.94 -6.34 7.64
CA LEU A 180 9.92 -5.40 7.22
C LEU A 180 8.56 -6.08 7.11
N PRO A 181 7.46 -5.33 7.30
CA PRO A 181 6.10 -5.85 7.11
C PRO A 181 5.86 -6.42 5.71
N GLN A 182 4.96 -7.39 5.63
CA GLN A 182 4.48 -7.98 4.38
C GLN A 182 3.34 -7.17 3.74
N ALA A 183 2.86 -6.12 4.39
CA ALA A 183 1.72 -5.32 3.96
C ALA A 183 1.81 -4.82 2.50
N VAL A 184 2.98 -4.30 2.09
CA VAL A 184 3.18 -3.82 0.72
C VAL A 184 3.22 -4.96 -0.30
N PRO A 185 4.07 -6.00 -0.17
CA PRO A 185 4.12 -7.08 -1.16
C PRO A 185 2.83 -7.91 -1.17
N ASN A 186 2.16 -8.14 -0.04
CA ASN A 186 0.85 -8.77 0.01
C ASN A 186 -0.17 -7.99 -0.81
N SER A 187 -0.29 -6.70 -0.52
CA SER A 187 -1.25 -5.84 -1.20
C SER A 187 -0.92 -5.70 -2.69
N PHE A 188 0.36 -5.53 -3.06
CA PHE A 188 0.78 -5.50 -4.45
C PHE A 188 0.41 -6.79 -5.18
N SER A 189 0.68 -7.95 -4.56
CA SER A 189 0.34 -9.26 -5.14
C SER A 189 -1.16 -9.43 -5.34
N GLU A 190 -1.97 -9.12 -4.32
CA GLU A 190 -3.44 -9.17 -4.39
C GLU A 190 -3.97 -8.31 -5.55
N TRP A 191 -3.46 -7.08 -5.72
CA TRP A 191 -3.87 -6.17 -6.78
C TRP A 191 -3.40 -6.63 -8.16
N MET A 192 -2.16 -7.13 -8.28
CA MET A 192 -1.65 -7.62 -9.57
C MET A 192 -2.33 -8.93 -9.99
N CYS A 193 -2.68 -9.82 -9.05
CA CYS A 193 -3.50 -11.00 -9.35
C CYS A 193 -4.88 -10.61 -9.90
N ALA A 194 -5.57 -9.66 -9.25
CA ALA A 194 -6.85 -9.15 -9.75
C ALA A 194 -6.71 -8.44 -11.12
N ALA A 195 -5.63 -7.69 -11.32
CA ALA A 195 -5.33 -7.06 -12.61
C ALA A 195 -5.04 -8.11 -13.71
N GLN A 196 -4.40 -9.22 -13.37
CA GLN A 196 -4.17 -10.33 -14.27
C GLN A 196 -5.48 -11.03 -14.68
N GLU A 197 -6.40 -11.24 -13.74
CA GLU A 197 -7.75 -11.77 -14.03
C GLU A 197 -8.51 -10.86 -15.02
N GLN A 198 -8.34 -9.55 -14.90
CA GLN A 198 -8.89 -8.55 -15.82
C GLN A 198 -8.04 -8.36 -17.10
N LYS A 199 -7.00 -9.17 -17.31
CA LYS A 199 -6.09 -9.13 -18.48
C LYS A 199 -5.36 -7.78 -18.65
N LEU A 200 -5.11 -7.09 -17.57
CA LEU A 200 -4.38 -5.81 -17.56
C LEU A 200 -2.86 -5.99 -17.48
N VAL A 201 -2.41 -7.08 -16.85
CA VAL A 201 -0.98 -7.44 -16.67
C VAL A 201 -0.76 -8.95 -16.76
N ASP A 202 0.49 -9.40 -16.94
CA ASP A 202 1.00 -10.76 -16.67
C ASP A 202 1.90 -10.68 -15.43
N PHE A 203 1.59 -11.43 -14.37
CA PHE A 203 2.20 -11.21 -13.06
C PHE A 203 3.04 -12.40 -12.58
N THR A 204 4.26 -12.10 -12.13
CA THR A 204 5.19 -13.07 -11.53
C THR A 204 5.76 -12.51 -10.23
N ILE A 205 5.86 -13.36 -9.21
CA ILE A 205 6.56 -13.05 -7.96
C ILE A 205 7.86 -13.87 -7.93
N VAL A 206 8.97 -13.24 -7.61
CA VAL A 206 10.27 -13.93 -7.45
C VAL A 206 10.89 -13.58 -6.11
N HIS A 207 11.26 -14.61 -5.36
CA HIS A 207 11.87 -14.51 -4.04
C HIS A 207 12.74 -15.73 -3.72
N PRO A 208 13.71 -15.63 -2.80
CA PRO A 208 14.43 -16.79 -2.31
C PRO A 208 13.51 -17.72 -1.51
N ASN A 209 13.86 -19.01 -1.45
CA ASN A 209 13.15 -19.97 -0.60
C ASN A 209 13.04 -19.47 0.85
N GLY A 210 11.90 -19.64 1.48
CA GLY A 210 11.60 -19.17 2.84
C GLY A 210 11.06 -17.75 2.93
N TYR A 211 10.83 -17.10 1.78
CA TYR A 211 10.20 -15.77 1.70
C TYR A 211 8.89 -15.78 0.92
N GLU A 212 8.23 -16.92 0.88
CA GLU A 212 6.88 -17.05 0.36
C GLU A 212 5.94 -16.09 1.10
N LEU A 213 5.03 -15.46 0.36
CA LEU A 213 3.93 -14.70 0.95
C LEU A 213 2.76 -15.62 1.27
N ASP A 214 1.83 -15.16 2.09
CA ASP A 214 0.60 -15.89 2.37
C ASP A 214 -0.18 -16.15 1.07
N LYS A 215 -0.65 -17.40 0.91
CA LYS A 215 -1.37 -17.86 -0.28
C LYS A 215 -2.66 -17.10 -0.55
N GLY A 216 -3.26 -16.50 0.47
CA GLY A 216 -4.45 -15.66 0.32
C GLY A 216 -4.21 -14.41 -0.54
N PHE A 217 -2.95 -13.94 -0.63
CA PHE A 217 -2.59 -12.76 -1.43
C PHE A 217 -1.97 -13.09 -2.78
N THR A 218 -1.58 -14.35 -3.02
CA THR A 218 -0.80 -14.74 -4.21
C THR A 218 -1.56 -15.66 -5.15
N GLN A 219 -2.86 -15.83 -4.97
CA GLN A 219 -3.70 -16.69 -5.83
C GLN A 219 -3.68 -16.20 -7.27
N GLY A 220 -3.24 -17.08 -8.17
CA GLY A 220 -3.13 -16.78 -9.61
C GLY A 220 -1.76 -16.22 -10.04
N ALA A 221 -0.89 -15.83 -9.10
CA ALA A 221 0.46 -15.39 -9.43
C ALA A 221 1.35 -16.58 -9.81
N LYS A 222 2.27 -16.34 -10.75
CA LYS A 222 3.40 -17.22 -11.04
C LYS A 222 4.48 -17.02 -9.99
N ILE A 223 4.90 -18.07 -9.30
CA ILE A 223 5.98 -18.00 -8.31
C ILE A 223 7.26 -18.52 -8.94
N ALA A 224 8.35 -17.79 -8.77
CA ALA A 224 9.67 -18.14 -9.24
C ALA A 224 10.71 -18.03 -8.11
N TYR A 225 11.77 -18.83 -8.19
CA TYR A 225 12.87 -18.84 -7.23
C TYR A 225 14.21 -18.49 -7.90
N ASP A 226 14.22 -18.36 -9.21
CA ASP A 226 15.34 -17.87 -9.99
C ASP A 226 15.06 -16.46 -10.48
N LEU A 227 15.93 -15.52 -10.08
CA LEU A 227 15.72 -14.10 -10.35
C LEU A 227 15.87 -13.77 -11.84
N GLU A 228 16.88 -14.35 -12.51
CA GLU A 228 17.18 -14.08 -13.92
C GLU A 228 16.04 -14.61 -14.83
N ASP A 229 15.61 -15.84 -14.59
CA ASP A 229 14.48 -16.43 -15.33
C ASP A 229 13.19 -15.64 -15.14
N ALA A 230 12.90 -15.16 -13.93
CA ALA A 230 11.72 -14.37 -13.66
C ALA A 230 11.74 -13.02 -14.37
N LEU A 231 12.92 -12.37 -14.41
CA LEU A 231 13.12 -11.06 -15.04
C LEU A 231 13.09 -11.09 -16.57
N LYS A 232 13.27 -12.25 -17.20
CA LYS A 232 13.28 -12.35 -18.66
C LYS A 232 12.04 -11.76 -19.30
N ASP A 233 12.24 -10.87 -20.26
CA ASP A 233 11.19 -10.16 -21.00
C ASP A 233 10.21 -9.35 -20.10
N ALA A 234 10.58 -9.00 -18.87
CA ALA A 234 9.78 -8.15 -18.01
C ALA A 234 9.69 -6.71 -18.55
N ASP A 235 8.51 -6.11 -18.49
CA ASP A 235 8.27 -4.70 -18.82
C ASP A 235 8.34 -3.81 -17.59
N PHE A 236 7.97 -4.35 -16.41
CA PHE A 236 8.05 -3.67 -15.12
C PHE A 236 8.66 -4.58 -14.06
N VAL A 237 9.55 -4.04 -13.25
CA VAL A 237 10.15 -4.71 -12.10
C VAL A 237 9.87 -3.89 -10.84
N TYR A 238 9.03 -4.43 -9.96
CA TYR A 238 8.76 -3.84 -8.65
C TYR A 238 9.66 -4.51 -7.62
N VAL A 239 10.60 -3.76 -7.06
CA VAL A 239 11.55 -4.29 -6.08
C VAL A 239 11.09 -3.96 -4.68
N LYS A 240 11.05 -4.96 -3.81
CA LYS A 240 10.62 -4.76 -2.42
C LYS A 240 11.22 -5.79 -1.47
N ASN A 241 11.61 -5.36 -0.28
CA ASN A 241 11.89 -6.26 0.82
C ASN A 241 10.63 -6.63 1.59
N TRP A 242 10.59 -7.85 2.09
CA TRP A 242 9.68 -8.32 3.15
C TRP A 242 10.33 -9.41 3.99
N SER A 243 9.89 -9.55 5.25
CA SER A 243 10.31 -10.63 6.14
C SER A 243 9.60 -11.94 5.81
N SER A 244 10.15 -13.07 6.25
CA SER A 244 9.53 -14.37 6.07
C SER A 244 8.12 -14.42 6.67
N TYR A 245 7.19 -15.09 5.98
CA TYR A 245 5.85 -15.37 6.50
C TYR A 245 5.84 -16.60 7.41
N GLU A 246 6.62 -17.64 7.08
CA GLU A 246 6.72 -18.85 7.91
C GLU A 246 7.53 -18.58 9.19
N ASP A 247 8.74 -18.05 9.04
CA ASP A 247 9.56 -17.57 10.17
C ASP A 247 9.19 -16.12 10.48
N TYR A 248 7.96 -15.88 10.91
CA TYR A 248 7.35 -14.56 10.98
C TYR A 248 8.19 -13.51 11.70
N GLY A 249 8.38 -12.38 11.04
CA GLY A 249 9.17 -11.27 11.57
C GLY A 249 10.68 -11.53 11.60
N GLN A 250 11.15 -12.65 11.03
CA GLN A 250 12.57 -12.98 10.90
C GLN A 250 13.10 -12.64 9.50
N VAL A 251 14.42 -12.57 9.40
CA VAL A 251 15.16 -12.37 8.16
C VAL A 251 16.12 -13.57 7.99
N PRO A 252 15.63 -14.74 7.57
CA PRO A 252 16.48 -15.89 7.29
C PRO A 252 17.59 -15.54 6.29
N SER A 253 18.76 -16.15 6.45
CA SER A 253 19.86 -15.97 5.51
C SER A 253 19.51 -16.54 4.14
N VAL A 254 19.81 -15.81 3.09
CA VAL A 254 19.56 -16.21 1.70
C VAL A 254 20.87 -16.50 0.99
N LYS A 255 20.83 -17.44 0.03
CA LYS A 255 21.93 -17.70 -0.90
C LYS A 255 21.75 -16.83 -2.14
N GLY A 256 22.86 -16.45 -2.76
CA GLY A 256 22.87 -15.67 -3.98
C GLY A 256 22.83 -14.15 -3.73
N ASP A 257 22.96 -13.42 -4.81
CA ASP A 257 22.93 -11.96 -4.82
C ASP A 257 21.55 -11.49 -5.30
N TRP A 258 20.80 -10.85 -4.40
CA TRP A 258 19.45 -10.34 -4.61
C TRP A 258 19.40 -8.81 -4.75
N LEU A 259 20.52 -8.11 -4.68
CA LEU A 259 20.60 -6.70 -5.05
C LEU A 259 20.16 -6.53 -6.52
N MET A 260 19.18 -5.71 -6.81
CA MET A 260 18.79 -5.42 -8.19
C MET A 260 19.81 -4.47 -8.84
N THR A 261 20.41 -4.88 -9.95
CA THR A 261 21.44 -4.13 -10.69
C THR A 261 21.08 -3.99 -12.17
N ASN A 262 21.70 -3.04 -12.86
CA ASN A 262 21.54 -2.89 -14.31
C ASN A 262 21.96 -4.14 -15.10
N GLU A 263 22.94 -4.90 -14.59
CA GLU A 263 23.35 -6.15 -15.21
C GLU A 263 22.22 -7.18 -15.23
N LYS A 264 21.54 -7.37 -14.09
CA LYS A 264 20.39 -8.27 -13.97
C LYS A 264 19.20 -7.82 -14.83
N LEU A 265 19.04 -6.53 -15.04
CA LEU A 265 17.96 -6.00 -15.88
C LEU A 265 18.19 -6.16 -17.39
N ARG A 266 19.39 -6.63 -17.84
CA ARG A 266 19.67 -6.80 -19.27
C ARG A 266 18.78 -7.85 -19.96
N VAL A 267 18.24 -8.81 -19.20
CA VAL A 267 17.36 -9.85 -19.72
C VAL A 267 15.90 -9.39 -19.85
N THR A 268 15.59 -8.20 -19.35
CA THR A 268 14.24 -7.61 -19.40
C THR A 268 13.96 -6.94 -20.75
N ASN A 269 12.71 -6.60 -21.00
CA ASN A 269 12.30 -5.76 -22.12
C ASN A 269 12.52 -4.27 -21.82
N ASN A 270 13.75 -3.87 -21.47
CA ASN A 270 14.06 -2.51 -21.00
C ASN A 270 13.13 -2.06 -19.87
N ALA A 271 12.97 -2.92 -18.87
CA ALA A 271 11.94 -2.74 -17.83
C ALA A 271 12.04 -1.40 -17.09
N ALA A 272 10.89 -0.82 -16.85
CA ALA A 272 10.75 0.27 -15.89
C ALA A 272 10.84 -0.28 -14.46
N VAL A 273 11.60 0.39 -13.58
CA VAL A 273 11.84 -0.05 -12.21
C VAL A 273 11.05 0.79 -11.22
N MET A 274 10.35 0.11 -10.31
CA MET A 274 9.46 0.66 -9.30
C MET A 274 9.88 0.26 -7.90
N HIS A 275 9.59 1.13 -6.93
CA HIS A 275 9.77 0.88 -5.49
C HIS A 275 8.99 1.91 -4.67
N CYS A 276 8.15 1.47 -3.74
CA CYS A 276 7.26 2.34 -2.94
C CYS A 276 7.97 3.35 -2.02
N LEU A 277 9.29 3.26 -1.87
CA LEU A 277 10.06 4.04 -0.92
C LEU A 277 9.64 3.84 0.57
N PRO A 278 10.56 3.98 1.55
CA PRO A 278 11.98 4.29 1.37
C PRO A 278 12.76 3.12 0.78
N VAL A 279 13.80 3.39 0.02
CA VAL A 279 14.71 2.42 -0.58
C VAL A 279 16.11 2.57 0.03
N ARG A 280 16.80 1.46 0.22
CA ARG A 280 18.22 1.47 0.58
C ARG A 280 19.07 1.29 -0.68
N ARG A 281 19.76 2.36 -1.06
CA ARG A 281 20.70 2.36 -2.19
C ARG A 281 21.78 1.32 -1.98
N ASP A 282 22.10 0.60 -3.04
CA ASP A 282 23.13 -0.42 -3.10
C ASP A 282 22.96 -1.59 -2.11
N LEU A 283 21.72 -1.76 -1.64
CA LEU A 283 21.26 -2.91 -0.87
C LEU A 283 20.02 -3.56 -1.48
N GLU A 284 18.96 -2.76 -1.77
CA GLU A 284 17.73 -3.22 -2.45
C GLU A 284 17.83 -2.96 -3.96
N LEU A 285 18.18 -1.74 -4.33
CA LEU A 285 18.38 -1.26 -5.69
C LEU A 285 19.72 -0.56 -5.81
N SER A 286 20.45 -0.81 -6.89
CA SER A 286 21.69 -0.07 -7.16
C SER A 286 21.41 1.40 -7.39
N SER A 287 22.37 2.25 -7.00
CA SER A 287 22.30 3.69 -7.23
C SER A 287 22.15 4.02 -8.72
N GLU A 288 22.79 3.26 -9.62
CA GLU A 288 22.68 3.43 -11.07
C GLU A 288 21.23 3.26 -11.58
N ILE A 289 20.48 2.29 -11.05
CA ILE A 289 19.05 2.12 -11.40
C ILE A 289 18.24 3.30 -10.89
N LEU A 290 18.41 3.67 -9.61
CA LEU A 290 17.64 4.71 -8.98
C LEU A 290 17.80 6.07 -9.66
N ASP A 291 19.01 6.37 -10.15
CA ASP A 291 19.35 7.60 -10.85
C ASP A 291 19.21 7.48 -12.38
N GLY A 292 18.89 6.28 -12.87
CA GLY A 292 18.77 5.97 -14.29
C GLY A 292 17.42 6.36 -14.91
N PRO A 293 17.34 6.37 -16.26
CA PRO A 293 16.15 6.81 -16.99
C PRO A 293 14.93 5.90 -16.83
N ASN A 294 15.14 4.62 -16.50
CA ASN A 294 14.07 3.64 -16.33
C ASN A 294 13.47 3.64 -14.91
N SER A 295 14.00 4.45 -13.99
CA SER A 295 13.45 4.60 -12.64
C SER A 295 12.14 5.35 -12.65
N LEU A 296 11.06 4.69 -12.21
CA LEU A 296 9.76 5.31 -11.99
C LEU A 296 9.50 5.69 -10.52
N VAL A 297 10.45 5.45 -9.64
CA VAL A 297 10.30 5.55 -8.18
C VAL A 297 9.71 6.90 -7.72
N VAL A 298 10.15 8.02 -8.29
CA VAL A 298 9.63 9.36 -7.96
C VAL A 298 8.27 9.62 -8.61
N LYS A 299 8.06 9.13 -9.84
CA LYS A 299 6.77 9.26 -10.54
C LYS A 299 5.68 8.44 -9.84
N GLU A 300 6.02 7.21 -9.44
CA GLU A 300 5.19 6.34 -8.59
C GLU A 300 4.81 7.06 -7.29
N ALA A 301 5.78 7.61 -6.57
CA ALA A 301 5.51 8.40 -5.36
C ALA A 301 4.58 9.59 -5.63
N GLY A 302 4.67 10.24 -6.79
CA GLY A 302 3.76 11.31 -7.23
C GLY A 302 2.32 10.82 -7.46
N ASN A 303 2.15 9.64 -8.03
CA ASN A 303 0.85 9.04 -8.33
C ASN A 303 0.04 8.68 -7.06
N ARG A 304 0.67 8.64 -5.88
CA ARG A 304 -0.03 8.46 -4.59
C ARG A 304 -1.11 9.52 -4.34
N VAL A 305 -0.93 10.73 -4.85
CA VAL A 305 -1.93 11.79 -4.73
C VAL A 305 -3.21 11.40 -5.47
N TRP A 306 -3.07 10.89 -6.69
CA TRP A 306 -4.20 10.56 -7.55
C TRP A 306 -4.93 9.29 -7.09
N ALA A 307 -4.19 8.31 -6.58
CA ALA A 307 -4.77 7.13 -5.92
C ALA A 307 -5.60 7.51 -4.70
N ALA A 308 -5.07 8.36 -3.82
CA ALA A 308 -5.84 8.83 -2.67
C ALA A 308 -7.03 9.70 -3.09
N GLN A 309 -6.86 10.56 -4.11
CA GLN A 309 -7.91 11.48 -4.55
C GLN A 309 -9.10 10.75 -5.19
N VAL A 310 -8.87 9.71 -6.00
CA VAL A 310 -9.97 8.94 -6.59
C VAL A 310 -10.75 8.17 -5.53
N VAL A 311 -10.07 7.61 -4.53
CA VAL A 311 -10.72 6.90 -3.41
C VAL A 311 -11.57 7.87 -2.58
N LEU A 312 -11.00 8.99 -2.16
CA LEU A 312 -11.73 10.01 -1.39
C LEU A 312 -12.92 10.58 -2.18
N LYS A 313 -12.75 10.84 -3.49
CA LYS A 313 -13.85 11.27 -4.36
C LYS A 313 -15.00 10.28 -4.34
N ARG A 314 -14.73 8.99 -4.55
CA ARG A 314 -15.76 7.93 -4.54
C ARG A 314 -16.45 7.80 -3.17
N MET A 315 -15.73 8.03 -2.07
CA MET A 315 -16.32 8.10 -0.73
C MET A 315 -17.24 9.31 -0.56
N LEU A 316 -16.79 10.49 -0.95
CA LEU A 316 -17.57 11.72 -0.89
C LEU A 316 -18.87 11.64 -1.71
N GLU A 317 -18.82 11.05 -2.89
CA GLU A 317 -20.01 10.81 -3.73
C GLU A 317 -21.04 9.89 -3.06
N ASN A 318 -20.60 9.00 -2.17
CA ASN A 318 -21.47 8.08 -1.43
C ASN A 318 -22.00 8.68 -0.11
N LEU A 319 -21.47 9.81 0.34
CA LEU A 319 -21.95 10.55 1.54
C LEU A 319 -23.15 11.47 1.25
N LYS A 320 -23.57 11.57 0.00
CA LYS A 320 -24.68 12.46 -0.43
C LYS A 320 -26.05 11.90 -0.12
#